data_5d4fa8304f33f91cdba1b9c28bc4f918
#
_entry.id   5d4fa8304f33f91cdba1b9c28bc4f918
#
_cell.length_a   1.000
_cell.length_b   1.000
_cell.length_c   1.000
_cell.angle_alpha   90.00
_cell.angle_beta   90.00
_cell.angle_gamma   90.00
#
_symmetry.space_group_name_H-M   'P 1'
#
loop_
_entity.id
_entity.type
_entity.pdbx_description
1 polymer ?
#
loop_
_entity_poly.entity_id
_entity_poly.type
_entity_poly.pdbx_seq_one_letter_code
_entity_poly.pdbx_strand_id
1 'polypeptide(L)'
;DTVVDNRPATIEYNGKTYELVPAGTYTVGQVDSDGHLTTSDDVKGSVAKEDKNVTYIYKVKETPKEGEVVITYVDTKGNEIQKSRQDTPKSPYDTPYDTTEKGEKPNIIKTTDGKTYKIVPKGDYPVGDVDENGHLKSSDPITGKVDKPKSTITYVYEEVGSVFVHYKDINGNTIMGSVIDEQDQPLEKDYDTVVDNRPKEIKFEGKT
;
A
#
# COMPACT_ATOMS: atom_id res chain seq x y z
N ASP A 1 27.52 46.36 2.52
CA ASP A 1 26.43 46.26 3.52
C ASP A 1 25.81 44.88 3.40
N THR A 2 26.02 44.08 4.42
CA THR A 2 25.32 42.78 4.51
C THR A 2 23.86 43.08 4.86
N VAL A 3 22.96 42.87 3.90
CA VAL A 3 21.51 42.96 4.18
C VAL A 3 21.18 41.76 5.07
N VAL A 4 21.09 42.01 6.36
CA VAL A 4 20.54 41.01 7.30
C VAL A 4 19.04 40.93 7.04
N ASP A 5 18.54 39.77 6.70
CA ASP A 5 17.08 39.58 6.60
C ASP A 5 16.49 39.62 8.02
N ASN A 6 15.94 40.78 8.38
CA ASN A 6 15.34 41.01 9.68
C ASN A 6 13.92 40.40 9.79
N ARG A 7 13.40 39.80 8.69
CA ARG A 7 12.12 39.14 8.61
C ARG A 7 12.28 37.78 7.90
N PRO A 8 12.98 36.81 8.49
CA PRO A 8 13.13 35.50 7.87
C PRO A 8 11.77 34.79 7.72
N ALA A 9 11.59 34.03 6.65
CA ALA A 9 10.37 33.27 6.44
C ALA A 9 10.17 32.18 7.53
N THR A 10 11.27 31.67 8.08
CA THR A 10 11.28 30.70 9.17
C THR A 10 12.34 31.00 10.21
N ILE A 11 12.07 30.63 11.46
CA ILE A 11 13.00 30.76 12.60
C ILE A 11 13.08 29.41 13.32
N GLU A 12 14.30 28.96 13.62
CA GLU A 12 14.54 27.80 14.48
C GLU A 12 14.72 28.28 15.94
N TYR A 13 13.89 27.79 16.84
CA TYR A 13 13.99 28.09 18.27
C TYR A 13 13.55 26.93 19.14
N ASN A 14 14.38 26.55 20.12
CA ASN A 14 14.15 25.43 21.03
C ASN A 14 13.74 24.11 20.32
N GLY A 15 14.39 23.77 19.20
CA GLY A 15 14.15 22.57 18.43
C GLY A 15 12.81 22.56 17.67
N LYS A 16 12.17 23.72 17.53
CA LYS A 16 10.97 23.90 16.73
C LYS A 16 11.22 24.90 15.62
N THR A 17 10.65 24.61 14.44
CA THR A 17 10.60 25.56 13.33
C THR A 17 9.36 26.42 13.49
N TYR A 18 9.52 27.71 13.38
CA TYR A 18 8.43 28.70 13.34
C TYR A 18 8.36 29.32 11.94
N GLU A 19 7.16 29.50 11.43
CA GLU A 19 6.89 30.18 10.16
C GLU A 19 6.14 31.48 10.37
N LEU A 20 6.41 32.49 9.52
CA LEU A 20 5.73 33.77 9.55
C LEU A 20 4.23 33.57 9.32
N VAL A 21 3.38 34.22 10.13
CA VAL A 21 1.93 34.08 9.97
C VAL A 21 1.39 34.93 8.82
N PRO A 22 0.34 34.49 8.11
CA PRO A 22 -0.37 35.30 7.13
C PRO A 22 -1.16 36.44 7.81
N ALA A 23 -1.64 37.40 7.01
CA ALA A 23 -2.54 38.43 7.50
C ALA A 23 -3.74 37.86 8.24
N GLY A 24 -4.08 38.43 9.38
CA GLY A 24 -5.22 37.94 10.17
C GLY A 24 -5.26 38.53 11.58
N THR A 25 -6.26 38.09 12.36
CA THR A 25 -6.43 38.43 13.77
C THR A 25 -5.89 37.31 14.64
N TYR A 26 -4.90 37.58 15.46
CA TYR A 26 -4.28 36.66 16.40
C TYR A 26 -4.49 37.15 17.83
N THR A 27 -4.18 36.36 18.81
CA THR A 27 -4.29 36.75 20.24
C THR A 27 -3.48 38.02 20.57
N VAL A 28 -2.37 38.22 19.85
CA VAL A 28 -1.50 39.40 20.02
C VAL A 28 -2.01 40.65 19.32
N GLY A 29 -2.98 40.53 18.43
CA GLY A 29 -3.58 41.63 17.65
C GLY A 29 -3.70 41.35 16.16
N GLN A 30 -3.94 42.42 15.40
CA GLN A 30 -4.02 42.36 13.93
C GLN A 30 -2.62 42.26 13.31
N VAL A 31 -2.48 41.36 12.36
CA VAL A 31 -1.25 41.14 11.59
C VAL A 31 -1.52 41.39 10.11
N ASP A 32 -0.64 42.13 9.46
CA ASP A 32 -0.75 42.47 8.04
C ASP A 32 -0.18 41.35 7.12
N SER A 33 -0.17 41.61 5.81
CA SER A 33 0.34 40.67 4.79
C SER A 33 1.84 40.37 4.91
N ASP A 34 2.58 41.18 5.63
CA ASP A 34 4.00 41.00 5.88
C ASP A 34 4.30 40.25 7.18
N GLY A 35 3.27 39.77 7.88
CA GLY A 35 3.41 39.13 9.17
C GLY A 35 3.71 40.11 10.31
N HIS A 36 3.56 41.41 10.07
CA HIS A 36 3.86 42.48 11.00
C HIS A 36 2.64 42.77 11.89
N LEU A 37 2.89 42.93 13.20
CA LEU A 37 1.87 43.30 14.15
C LEU A 37 1.54 44.80 14.00
N THR A 38 0.35 45.12 13.53
CA THR A 38 -0.06 46.50 13.19
C THR A 38 -0.06 47.50 14.36
N THR A 39 -0.03 47.01 15.59
CA THR A 39 0.09 47.85 16.81
C THR A 39 1.54 48.13 17.19
N SER A 40 2.53 47.54 16.49
CA SER A 40 3.95 47.88 16.67
C SER A 40 4.34 49.04 15.73
N ASP A 41 5.59 49.50 15.81
CA ASP A 41 6.06 50.56 14.93
C ASP A 41 6.10 50.10 13.47
N ASP A 42 5.99 51.04 12.51
CA ASP A 42 5.97 50.78 11.10
C ASP A 42 7.24 50.04 10.61
N VAL A 43 7.06 49.10 9.68
CA VAL A 43 8.15 48.31 9.08
C VAL A 43 9.16 49.16 8.27
N LYS A 44 8.77 50.37 7.92
CA LYS A 44 9.62 51.35 7.20
C LYS A 44 9.45 52.73 7.81
N GLY A 45 10.55 53.47 7.91
CA GLY A 45 10.51 54.84 8.46
C GLY A 45 11.92 55.40 8.62
N SER A 46 12.00 56.50 9.38
CA SER A 46 13.25 57.14 9.75
C SER A 46 13.55 56.89 11.22
N VAL A 47 14.85 56.73 11.54
CA VAL A 47 15.30 56.63 12.92
C VAL A 47 15.01 57.95 13.65
N ALA A 48 14.38 57.89 14.80
CA ALA A 48 14.05 59.01 15.67
C ALA A 48 14.88 58.97 16.94
N LYS A 49 14.72 59.96 17.81
CA LYS A 49 15.36 60.00 19.13
C LYS A 49 14.88 58.90 20.05
N GLU A 50 13.61 58.47 19.84
CA GLU A 50 12.97 57.39 20.59
C GLU A 50 13.18 56.04 19.84
N ASP A 51 13.31 54.95 20.61
CA ASP A 51 13.47 53.61 20.04
C ASP A 51 12.24 53.22 19.24
N LYS A 52 12.44 52.57 18.11
CA LYS A 52 11.41 51.96 17.27
C LYS A 52 11.38 50.47 17.44
N ASN A 53 10.18 49.94 17.70
CA ASN A 53 9.96 48.51 17.97
C ASN A 53 9.01 47.91 16.94
N VAL A 54 9.57 47.19 15.93
CA VAL A 54 8.82 46.46 14.91
C VAL A 54 8.70 45.02 15.31
N THR A 55 7.49 44.47 15.28
CA THR A 55 7.21 43.10 15.73
C THR A 55 6.63 42.26 14.59
N TYR A 56 7.27 41.13 14.31
CA TYR A 56 6.75 40.11 13.39
C TYR A 56 6.24 38.90 14.17
N ILE A 57 5.13 38.30 13.70
CA ILE A 57 4.45 37.23 14.38
C ILE A 57 4.71 35.91 13.66
N TYR A 58 5.09 34.90 14.42
CA TYR A 58 5.40 33.57 13.95
C TYR A 58 4.53 32.55 14.67
N LYS A 59 4.20 31.42 14.01
CA LYS A 59 3.58 30.24 14.61
C LYS A 59 4.48 29.02 14.42
N VAL A 60 4.32 28.02 15.27
CA VAL A 60 5.00 26.74 15.08
C VAL A 60 4.57 26.18 13.72
N LYS A 61 5.54 25.84 12.87
CA LYS A 61 5.31 25.14 11.60
C LYS A 61 4.93 23.70 11.92
N GLU A 62 3.68 23.34 11.63
CA GLU A 62 3.24 21.96 11.76
C GLU A 62 3.86 21.12 10.65
N THR A 63 4.58 20.06 11.01
CA THR A 63 4.97 19.02 10.06
C THR A 63 3.72 18.21 9.76
N PRO A 64 3.29 18.11 8.50
CA PRO A 64 2.16 17.26 8.13
C PRO A 64 2.37 15.84 8.66
N LYS A 65 1.37 15.27 9.29
CA LYS A 65 1.40 13.85 9.63
C LYS A 65 1.36 13.04 8.35
N GLU A 66 2.23 12.06 8.25
CA GLU A 66 2.36 11.21 7.07
C GLU A 66 2.36 9.73 7.47
N GLY A 67 1.90 8.89 6.58
CA GLY A 67 1.93 7.44 6.72
C GLY A 67 2.05 6.73 5.39
N GLU A 68 2.25 5.43 5.45
CA GLU A 68 2.36 4.54 4.28
C GLU A 68 1.33 3.41 4.38
N VAL A 69 1.00 2.80 3.24
CA VAL A 69 0.15 1.62 3.15
C VAL A 69 0.94 0.49 2.51
N VAL A 70 0.95 -0.67 3.15
CA VAL A 70 1.70 -1.84 2.73
C VAL A 70 0.78 -3.06 2.67
N ILE A 71 0.91 -3.83 1.60
CA ILE A 71 0.20 -5.09 1.40
C ILE A 71 1.13 -6.25 1.75
N THR A 72 0.65 -7.19 2.53
CA THR A 72 1.33 -8.45 2.86
C THR A 72 0.56 -9.64 2.31
N TYR A 73 1.29 -10.68 1.92
CA TYR A 73 0.76 -11.90 1.32
C TYR A 73 1.20 -13.08 2.16
N VAL A 74 0.25 -13.78 2.78
CA VAL A 74 0.55 -14.87 3.71
C VAL A 74 -0.20 -16.14 3.35
N ASP A 75 0.31 -17.28 3.78
CA ASP A 75 -0.44 -18.54 3.73
C ASP A 75 -1.52 -18.61 4.82
N THR A 76 -2.31 -19.66 4.83
CA THR A 76 -3.38 -19.88 5.83
C THR A 76 -2.89 -20.02 7.27
N LYS A 77 -1.57 -20.13 7.48
CA LYS A 77 -0.92 -20.21 8.79
C LYS A 77 -0.24 -18.88 9.18
N GLY A 78 -0.27 -17.88 8.27
CA GLY A 78 0.35 -16.58 8.50
C GLY A 78 1.82 -16.46 8.07
N ASN A 79 2.38 -17.48 7.38
CA ASN A 79 3.73 -17.37 6.84
C ASN A 79 3.75 -16.51 5.58
N GLU A 80 4.73 -15.62 5.45
CA GLU A 80 4.92 -14.82 4.25
C GLU A 80 5.25 -15.72 3.04
N ILE A 81 4.50 -15.56 1.95
CA ILE A 81 4.68 -16.31 0.70
C ILE A 81 5.31 -15.46 -0.42
N GLN A 82 5.24 -14.16 -0.28
CA GLN A 82 5.78 -13.18 -1.21
C GLN A 82 6.16 -11.92 -0.43
N LYS A 83 7.20 -11.21 -0.89
CA LYS A 83 7.57 -9.92 -0.30
C LYS A 83 6.39 -8.96 -0.30
N SER A 84 6.26 -8.23 0.79
CA SER A 84 5.27 -7.16 0.91
C SER A 84 5.43 -6.13 -0.21
N ARG A 85 4.32 -5.55 -0.63
CA ARG A 85 4.23 -4.52 -1.65
C ARG A 85 3.78 -3.20 -1.03
N GLN A 86 4.39 -2.11 -1.42
CA GLN A 86 3.92 -0.78 -1.06
C GLN A 86 2.79 -0.38 -2.02
N ASP A 87 1.60 -0.13 -1.47
CA ASP A 87 0.47 0.45 -2.18
C ASP A 87 0.63 1.97 -2.22
N THR A 88 0.59 2.61 -1.06
CA THR A 88 0.76 4.05 -0.92
C THR A 88 2.11 4.34 -0.27
N PRO A 89 3.04 5.03 -0.95
CA PRO A 89 4.28 5.50 -0.34
C PRO A 89 3.96 6.52 0.77
N LYS A 90 4.97 6.89 1.54
CA LYS A 90 4.83 7.88 2.61
C LYS A 90 4.14 9.15 2.09
N SER A 91 2.92 9.36 2.53
CA SER A 91 1.98 10.37 2.04
C SER A 91 1.27 11.07 3.19
N PRO A 92 0.79 12.32 3.01
CA PRO A 92 0.04 13.03 4.04
C PRO A 92 -1.19 12.24 4.50
N TYR A 93 -1.58 12.43 5.77
CA TYR A 93 -2.86 11.92 6.26
C TYR A 93 -4.00 12.44 5.38
N ASP A 94 -5.10 11.70 5.31
CA ASP A 94 -6.22 11.86 4.40
C ASP A 94 -5.96 11.49 2.93
N THR A 95 -4.74 11.05 2.54
CA THR A 95 -4.50 10.48 1.21
C THR A 95 -5.31 9.20 1.05
N PRO A 96 -6.19 9.09 0.03
CA PRO A 96 -6.96 7.87 -0.21
C PRO A 96 -6.07 6.74 -0.71
N TYR A 97 -6.44 5.49 -0.38
CA TYR A 97 -5.80 4.27 -0.90
C TYR A 97 -6.83 3.19 -1.23
N ASP A 98 -6.45 2.28 -2.14
CA ASP A 98 -7.23 1.11 -2.56
C ASP A 98 -6.29 -0.04 -2.95
N THR A 99 -6.15 -1.05 -2.08
CA THR A 99 -5.25 -2.20 -2.28
C THR A 99 -5.85 -3.29 -3.17
N THR A 100 -7.01 -3.03 -3.81
CA THR A 100 -7.64 -3.95 -4.76
C THR A 100 -7.27 -3.68 -6.21
N GLU A 101 -6.42 -2.69 -6.47
CA GLU A 101 -5.98 -2.31 -7.81
C GLU A 101 -5.24 -3.43 -8.53
N LYS A 102 -5.13 -3.28 -9.86
CA LYS A 102 -4.55 -4.31 -10.71
C LYS A 102 -3.12 -4.70 -10.29
N GLY A 103 -2.94 -5.95 -9.92
CA GLY A 103 -1.65 -6.53 -9.55
C GLY A 103 -1.31 -6.42 -8.07
N GLU A 104 -2.18 -5.83 -7.26
CA GLU A 104 -2.00 -5.72 -5.80
C GLU A 104 -2.65 -6.87 -5.04
N LYS A 105 -3.75 -7.40 -5.58
CA LYS A 105 -4.43 -8.60 -5.10
C LYS A 105 -4.48 -9.65 -6.23
N PRO A 106 -3.38 -10.32 -6.57
CA PRO A 106 -3.40 -11.37 -7.59
C PRO A 106 -4.21 -12.58 -7.10
N ASN A 107 -4.99 -13.19 -7.98
CA ASN A 107 -5.72 -14.42 -7.63
C ASN A 107 -4.78 -15.61 -7.42
N ILE A 108 -3.65 -15.62 -8.14
CA ILE A 108 -2.62 -16.67 -8.10
C ILE A 108 -1.26 -16.02 -7.87
N ILE A 109 -0.48 -16.58 -6.96
CA ILE A 109 0.93 -16.25 -6.73
C ILE A 109 1.76 -17.49 -7.04
N LYS A 110 2.77 -17.35 -7.89
CA LYS A 110 3.78 -18.38 -8.12
C LYS A 110 5.09 -17.95 -7.50
N THR A 111 5.59 -18.75 -6.59
CA THR A 111 6.83 -18.46 -5.86
C THR A 111 8.05 -19.00 -6.61
N THR A 112 9.22 -18.50 -6.27
CA THR A 112 10.49 -18.88 -6.92
C THR A 112 10.92 -20.32 -6.64
N ASP A 113 10.40 -20.93 -5.56
CA ASP A 113 10.60 -22.35 -5.22
C ASP A 113 9.62 -23.28 -5.95
N GLY A 114 8.80 -22.76 -6.87
CA GLY A 114 7.93 -23.53 -7.75
C GLY A 114 6.54 -23.81 -7.17
N LYS A 115 6.21 -23.27 -6.02
CA LYS A 115 4.86 -23.41 -5.44
C LYS A 115 3.88 -22.44 -6.08
N THR A 116 2.61 -22.85 -6.09
CA THR A 116 1.50 -22.02 -6.55
C THR A 116 0.54 -21.82 -5.40
N TYR A 117 0.17 -20.57 -5.18
CA TYR A 117 -0.78 -20.17 -4.14
C TYR A 117 -1.99 -19.48 -4.77
N LYS A 118 -3.18 -19.79 -4.27
CA LYS A 118 -4.45 -19.20 -4.69
C LYS A 118 -5.06 -18.44 -3.52
N ILE A 119 -5.61 -17.25 -3.80
CA ILE A 119 -6.32 -16.48 -2.78
C ILE A 119 -7.47 -17.30 -2.21
N VAL A 120 -7.61 -17.32 -0.88
CA VAL A 120 -8.64 -18.14 -0.23
C VAL A 120 -10.02 -17.48 -0.31
N PRO A 121 -11.10 -18.27 -0.34
CA PRO A 121 -12.45 -17.76 -0.15
C PRO A 121 -12.66 -17.29 1.30
N LYS A 122 -13.78 -16.61 1.54
CA LYS A 122 -14.24 -16.27 2.89
C LYS A 122 -14.28 -17.51 3.78
N GLY A 123 -13.70 -17.39 4.97
CA GLY A 123 -13.66 -18.49 5.94
C GLY A 123 -12.84 -18.16 7.17
N ASP A 124 -12.78 -19.14 8.07
CA ASP A 124 -11.95 -19.12 9.26
C ASP A 124 -10.73 -20.02 9.02
N TYR A 125 -9.55 -19.45 9.11
CA TYR A 125 -8.27 -20.12 8.87
C TYR A 125 -7.39 -20.03 10.11
N PRO A 126 -6.31 -20.82 10.22
CA PRO A 126 -5.40 -20.71 11.37
C PRO A 126 -4.86 -19.30 11.62
N VAL A 127 -4.69 -18.49 10.57
CA VAL A 127 -4.25 -17.09 10.66
C VAL A 127 -5.36 -16.15 11.14
N GLY A 128 -6.64 -16.56 11.05
CA GLY A 128 -7.82 -15.80 11.46
C GLY A 128 -8.92 -15.73 10.41
N ASP A 129 -9.96 -14.96 10.72
CA ASP A 129 -11.11 -14.71 9.84
C ASP A 129 -10.73 -13.97 8.57
N VAL A 130 -11.18 -14.48 7.43
CA VAL A 130 -10.96 -13.91 6.09
C VAL A 130 -12.28 -13.55 5.44
N ASP A 131 -12.36 -12.39 4.81
CA ASP A 131 -13.55 -11.91 4.10
C ASP A 131 -13.64 -12.45 2.65
N GLU A 132 -14.67 -12.05 1.92
CA GLU A 132 -14.91 -12.43 0.52
C GLU A 132 -13.83 -11.95 -0.47
N ASN A 133 -12.97 -11.03 -0.05
CA ASN A 133 -11.83 -10.55 -0.84
C ASN A 133 -10.54 -11.34 -0.60
N GLY A 134 -10.57 -12.34 0.27
CA GLY A 134 -9.36 -13.02 0.73
C GLY A 134 -8.54 -12.18 1.71
N HIS A 135 -9.14 -11.12 2.25
CA HIS A 135 -8.50 -10.18 3.18
C HIS A 135 -8.67 -10.64 4.63
N LEU A 136 -7.58 -10.63 5.39
CA LEU A 136 -7.58 -10.94 6.83
C LEU A 136 -8.23 -9.79 7.60
N LYS A 137 -9.40 -10.05 8.19
CA LYS A 137 -10.22 -9.03 8.88
C LYS A 137 -9.53 -8.34 10.07
N SER A 138 -8.53 -8.97 10.67
CA SER A 138 -7.74 -8.39 11.76
C SER A 138 -6.65 -7.44 11.27
N SER A 139 -6.40 -7.35 9.97
CA SER A 139 -5.51 -6.36 9.36
C SER A 139 -6.27 -5.07 9.02
N ASP A 140 -5.56 -4.06 8.51
CA ASP A 140 -6.18 -2.79 8.15
C ASP A 140 -7.14 -2.92 6.96
N PRO A 141 -8.15 -2.04 6.81
CA PRO A 141 -9.11 -2.08 5.72
C PRO A 141 -8.46 -2.03 4.33
N ILE A 142 -9.05 -2.74 3.36
CA ILE A 142 -8.54 -2.80 1.97
C ILE A 142 -8.61 -1.47 1.23
N THR A 143 -9.49 -0.58 1.67
CA THR A 143 -9.64 0.78 1.13
C THR A 143 -9.82 1.76 2.28
N GLY A 144 -9.37 2.99 2.10
CA GLY A 144 -9.50 4.00 3.14
C GLY A 144 -8.68 5.25 2.87
N LYS A 145 -8.25 5.86 3.94
CA LYS A 145 -7.34 7.01 3.93
C LYS A 145 -6.18 6.76 4.89
N VAL A 146 -5.03 7.27 4.53
CA VAL A 146 -3.86 7.27 5.42
C VAL A 146 -4.20 8.07 6.68
N ASP A 147 -4.25 7.43 7.84
CA ASP A 147 -4.63 8.03 9.13
C ASP A 147 -3.64 7.74 10.26
N LYS A 148 -2.63 6.92 9.97
CA LYS A 148 -1.57 6.48 10.89
C LYS A 148 -0.25 6.29 10.16
N PRO A 149 0.89 6.20 10.87
CA PRO A 149 2.23 6.12 10.26
C PRO A 149 2.41 4.93 9.33
N LYS A 150 1.73 3.80 9.60
CA LYS A 150 1.76 2.62 8.74
C LYS A 150 0.46 1.84 8.84
N SER A 151 -0.16 1.58 7.69
CA SER A 151 -1.27 0.64 7.54
C SER A 151 -0.76 -0.62 6.86
N THR A 152 -1.21 -1.78 7.34
CA THR A 152 -0.83 -3.09 6.78
C THR A 152 -2.08 -3.88 6.45
N ILE A 153 -2.26 -4.16 5.17
CA ILE A 153 -3.36 -4.97 4.64
C ILE A 153 -2.81 -6.36 4.32
N THR A 154 -3.48 -7.41 4.76
CA THR A 154 -3.02 -8.78 4.61
C THR A 154 -4.00 -9.58 3.77
N TYR A 155 -3.52 -10.15 2.66
CA TYR A 155 -4.26 -11.12 1.85
C TYR A 155 -3.77 -12.53 2.15
N VAL A 156 -4.71 -13.48 2.26
CA VAL A 156 -4.47 -14.86 2.67
C VAL A 156 -4.62 -15.79 1.46
N TYR A 157 -3.70 -16.74 1.35
CA TYR A 157 -3.57 -17.68 0.24
C TYR A 157 -3.42 -19.11 0.76
N GLU A 158 -3.83 -20.08 -0.04
CA GLU A 158 -3.54 -21.49 0.18
C GLU A 158 -2.65 -22.06 -0.92
N GLU A 159 -1.77 -22.99 -0.58
CA GLU A 159 -0.96 -23.70 -1.57
C GLU A 159 -1.87 -24.64 -2.37
N VAL A 160 -1.74 -24.61 -3.71
CA VAL A 160 -2.58 -25.38 -4.64
C VAL A 160 -1.73 -26.18 -5.60
N GLY A 161 -2.30 -27.27 -6.13
CA GLY A 161 -1.72 -28.13 -7.13
C GLY A 161 -2.61 -28.27 -8.35
N SER A 162 -2.05 -28.83 -9.43
CA SER A 162 -2.77 -29.13 -10.67
C SER A 162 -2.40 -30.50 -11.17
N VAL A 163 -3.34 -31.18 -11.83
CA VAL A 163 -3.17 -32.50 -12.44
C VAL A 163 -3.23 -32.35 -13.95
N PHE A 164 -2.18 -32.80 -14.62
CA PHE A 164 -2.08 -32.80 -16.08
C PHE A 164 -2.05 -34.23 -16.62
N VAL A 165 -2.83 -34.49 -17.64
CA VAL A 165 -2.83 -35.79 -18.36
C VAL A 165 -2.12 -35.66 -19.68
N HIS A 166 -1.15 -36.53 -19.92
CA HIS A 166 -0.34 -36.58 -21.11
C HIS A 166 -0.60 -37.88 -21.88
N TYR A 167 -0.73 -37.80 -23.21
CA TYR A 167 -1.02 -38.92 -24.06
C TYR A 167 0.20 -39.22 -24.96
N LYS A 168 0.78 -40.40 -24.80
CA LYS A 168 2.00 -40.79 -25.53
C LYS A 168 1.85 -42.18 -26.13
N ASP A 169 2.54 -42.46 -27.25
CA ASP A 169 2.70 -43.79 -27.79
C ASP A 169 3.68 -44.66 -26.96
N ILE A 170 3.85 -45.90 -27.35
CA ILE A 170 4.78 -46.85 -26.68
C ILE A 170 6.25 -46.43 -26.75
N ASN A 171 6.59 -45.50 -27.64
CA ASN A 171 7.94 -44.96 -27.85
C ASN A 171 8.15 -43.60 -27.10
N GLY A 172 7.11 -43.10 -26.40
CA GLY A 172 7.14 -41.84 -25.67
C GLY A 172 6.80 -40.62 -26.50
N ASN A 173 6.39 -40.74 -27.75
CA ASN A 173 5.99 -39.62 -28.60
C ASN A 173 4.61 -39.13 -28.21
N THR A 174 4.42 -37.82 -28.18
CA THR A 174 3.10 -37.21 -27.89
C THR A 174 2.16 -37.45 -29.07
N ILE A 175 1.00 -38.07 -28.81
CA ILE A 175 -0.02 -38.39 -29.81
C ILE A 175 -1.30 -37.55 -29.67
N MET A 176 -1.46 -36.85 -28.57
CA MET A 176 -2.56 -35.91 -28.34
C MET A 176 -2.10 -34.80 -27.40
N GLY A 177 -2.65 -33.59 -27.54
CA GLY A 177 -2.38 -32.50 -26.64
C GLY A 177 -2.71 -32.88 -25.19
N SER A 178 -1.88 -32.43 -24.23
CA SER A 178 -2.14 -32.63 -22.81
C SER A 178 -3.40 -31.90 -22.41
N VAL A 179 -4.16 -32.48 -21.46
CA VAL A 179 -5.32 -31.84 -20.83
C VAL A 179 -5.04 -31.60 -19.37
N ILE A 180 -5.72 -30.60 -18.80
CA ILE A 180 -5.70 -30.33 -17.39
C ILE A 180 -6.93 -31.03 -16.80
N ASP A 181 -6.70 -31.97 -15.90
CA ASP A 181 -7.76 -32.66 -15.15
C ASP A 181 -8.23 -31.76 -13.98
N GLU A 182 -7.29 -31.34 -13.16
CA GLU A 182 -7.54 -30.43 -12.05
C GLU A 182 -6.60 -29.21 -12.15
N GLN A 183 -7.13 -28.02 -11.96
CA GLN A 183 -6.35 -26.78 -11.99
C GLN A 183 -6.48 -26.01 -10.69
N ASP A 184 -5.33 -25.65 -10.10
CA ASP A 184 -5.23 -24.77 -8.92
C ASP A 184 -6.20 -25.18 -7.80
N GLN A 185 -6.17 -26.47 -7.45
CA GLN A 185 -6.99 -27.06 -6.40
C GLN A 185 -6.22 -27.17 -5.09
N PRO A 186 -6.92 -27.10 -3.94
CA PRO A 186 -6.30 -27.33 -2.64
C PRO A 186 -5.51 -28.62 -2.61
N LEU A 187 -4.38 -28.63 -1.89
CA LEU A 187 -3.59 -29.85 -1.69
C LEU A 187 -4.45 -30.93 -1.02
N GLU A 188 -4.12 -32.19 -1.32
CA GLU A 188 -4.84 -33.38 -0.81
C GLU A 188 -6.27 -33.56 -1.38
N LYS A 189 -6.72 -32.73 -2.33
CA LYS A 189 -7.95 -32.99 -3.06
C LYS A 189 -7.79 -34.25 -3.91
N ASP A 190 -8.75 -35.17 -3.80
CA ASP A 190 -8.83 -36.35 -4.66
C ASP A 190 -9.05 -35.97 -6.12
N TYR A 191 -8.44 -36.73 -7.04
CA TYR A 191 -8.66 -36.60 -8.49
C TYR A 191 -8.82 -37.98 -9.13
N ASP A 192 -9.51 -38.05 -10.28
CA ASP A 192 -9.69 -39.27 -11.06
C ASP A 192 -9.65 -38.98 -12.55
N THR A 193 -8.50 -39.23 -13.18
CA THR A 193 -8.30 -39.04 -14.62
C THR A 193 -8.90 -40.15 -15.50
N VAL A 194 -9.43 -41.22 -14.86
CA VAL A 194 -9.92 -42.41 -15.59
C VAL A 194 -11.30 -42.17 -16.19
N VAL A 195 -12.16 -41.42 -15.48
CA VAL A 195 -13.56 -41.23 -15.89
C VAL A 195 -13.68 -40.37 -17.15
N ASP A 196 -12.96 -39.26 -17.17
CA ASP A 196 -13.13 -38.17 -18.17
C ASP A 196 -11.91 -37.91 -19.04
N ASN A 197 -10.71 -38.29 -18.62
CA ASN A 197 -9.46 -37.97 -19.33
C ASN A 197 -8.70 -39.18 -19.88
N ARG A 198 -9.29 -40.37 -19.85
CA ARG A 198 -8.71 -41.60 -20.45
C ARG A 198 -9.59 -42.15 -21.57
N PRO A 199 -9.49 -41.59 -22.79
CA PRO A 199 -10.20 -42.12 -23.96
C PRO A 199 -9.73 -43.55 -24.26
N LYS A 200 -10.67 -44.40 -24.68
CA LYS A 200 -10.37 -45.81 -25.08
C LYS A 200 -9.53 -45.85 -26.34
N GLU A 201 -9.70 -44.89 -27.24
CA GLU A 201 -9.04 -44.77 -28.52
C GLU A 201 -8.66 -43.32 -28.80
N ILE A 202 -7.48 -43.10 -29.35
CA ILE A 202 -7.01 -41.81 -29.82
C ILE A 202 -6.67 -41.91 -31.29
N LYS A 203 -7.25 -41.05 -32.14
CA LYS A 203 -6.91 -40.96 -33.57
C LYS A 203 -5.78 -39.97 -33.74
N PHE A 204 -4.65 -40.46 -34.22
CA PHE A 204 -3.46 -39.66 -34.51
C PHE A 204 -2.98 -39.94 -35.94
N GLU A 205 -2.82 -38.91 -36.75
CA GLU A 205 -2.42 -39.02 -38.18
C GLU A 205 -3.23 -40.05 -38.96
N GLY A 206 -4.53 -40.15 -38.70
CA GLY A 206 -5.42 -41.12 -39.37
C GLY A 206 -5.31 -42.57 -38.90
N LYS A 207 -4.52 -42.87 -37.86
CA LYS A 207 -4.41 -44.19 -37.20
C LYS A 207 -5.17 -44.15 -35.85
N THR A 208 -5.69 -45.30 -35.46
CA THR A 208 -6.39 -45.50 -34.15
C THR A 208 -5.56 -46.40 -33.28
#